data_4cf4e23b9b6e95deebc5a9b200dc3fb6
#
_entry.id   4cf4e23b9b6e95deebc5a9b200dc3fb6
#
_cell.length_a   1.000
_cell.length_b   1.000
_cell.length_c   1.000
_cell.angle_alpha   90.00
_cell.angle_beta   90.00
_cell.angle_gamma   90.00
#
_symmetry.space_group_name_H-M   'P 1'
#
loop_
_entity.id
_entity.type
_entity.pdbx_description
1 polymer ?
#
loop_
_entity_poly.entity_id
_entity_poly.type
_entity_poly.pdbx_seq_one_letter_code
_entity_poly.pdbx_strand_id
1 'polypeptide(L)'
;MMASLAAFVDSRRAAGIPIKFVPPGDRDVRYYLSRMGMGKVLDAAEVNHGLPSVNANMALTQRALVEVAAFSSEDDVAALVSIVSYQSVAPGLQRAVSRALLEAGCNVPEHARVPRGFMAGQVINNQLRLSVADAGVGVLSTLEGSGATSEKQALLMAVNGTSEFADADRGRGLKSIHESISTHGGRGALISGQSVVTMSPNRLFAWTGNSSSYAGTILDVVLPIS
;
A
#
# COMPACT_ATOMS: atom_id res chain seq x y z
N MET A 1 -1.24 -6.42 0.67
CA MET A 1 -2.25 -7.23 1.40
C MET A 1 -2.34 -6.88 2.90
N MET A 2 -1.25 -6.77 3.68
CA MET A 2 -1.34 -6.42 5.10
C MET A 2 -1.83 -4.99 5.34
N ALA A 3 -1.30 -4.02 4.58
CA ALA A 3 -1.73 -2.61 4.67
C ALA A 3 -3.22 -2.44 4.33
N SER A 4 -3.73 -3.15 3.32
CA SER A 4 -5.14 -3.08 2.93
C SER A 4 -6.09 -3.67 3.99
N LEU A 5 -5.68 -4.74 4.67
CA LEU A 5 -6.44 -5.27 5.79
C LEU A 5 -6.48 -4.29 6.96
N ALA A 6 -5.35 -3.63 7.27
CA ALA A 6 -5.28 -2.61 8.30
C ALA A 6 -6.19 -1.40 7.99
N ALA A 7 -6.12 -0.89 6.76
CA ALA A 7 -6.97 0.20 6.30
C ALA A 7 -8.47 -0.17 6.35
N PHE A 8 -8.82 -1.40 5.96
CA PHE A 8 -10.19 -1.91 6.08
C PHE A 8 -10.65 -1.95 7.53
N VAL A 9 -9.87 -2.50 8.45
CA VAL A 9 -10.19 -2.55 9.88
C VAL A 9 -10.40 -1.14 10.44
N ASP A 10 -9.48 -0.22 10.14
CA ASP A 10 -9.56 1.16 10.61
C ASP A 10 -10.81 1.88 10.11
N SER A 11 -11.16 1.71 8.83
CA SER A 11 -12.35 2.33 8.25
C SER A 11 -13.66 1.79 8.86
N ARG A 12 -13.74 0.48 9.13
CA ARG A 12 -14.91 -0.11 9.76
C ARG A 12 -15.08 0.37 11.20
N ARG A 13 -13.99 0.45 11.95
CA ARG A 13 -13.99 1.05 13.27
C ARG A 13 -14.48 2.50 13.25
N ALA A 14 -13.92 3.32 12.35
CA ALA A 14 -14.31 4.72 12.21
C ALA A 14 -15.80 4.89 11.87
N ALA A 15 -16.37 3.96 11.12
CA ALA A 15 -17.80 3.93 10.78
C ALA A 15 -18.69 3.31 11.88
N GLY A 16 -18.14 2.89 13.01
CA GLY A 16 -18.88 2.22 14.08
C GLY A 16 -19.40 0.82 13.71
N ILE A 17 -18.84 0.21 12.65
CA ILE A 17 -19.28 -1.10 12.17
C ILE A 17 -18.51 -2.19 12.92
N PRO A 18 -19.20 -3.12 13.59
CA PRO A 18 -18.56 -4.18 14.36
C PRO A 18 -17.73 -5.11 13.45
N ILE A 19 -16.55 -5.47 13.93
CA ILE A 19 -15.61 -6.34 13.24
C ILE A 19 -15.44 -7.62 14.06
N LYS A 20 -15.51 -8.77 13.39
CA LYS A 20 -15.09 -10.06 13.93
C LYS A 20 -13.87 -10.53 13.17
N PHE A 21 -12.73 -10.63 13.85
CA PHE A 21 -11.52 -11.25 13.28
C PHE A 21 -11.52 -12.74 13.64
N VAL A 22 -11.39 -13.57 12.61
CA VAL A 22 -11.22 -15.02 12.79
C VAL A 22 -9.77 -15.34 12.42
N PRO A 23 -8.92 -15.70 13.40
CA PRO A 23 -7.52 -15.99 13.13
C PRO A 23 -7.39 -17.21 12.20
N PRO A 24 -6.41 -17.21 11.28
CA PRO A 24 -6.13 -18.38 10.45
C PRO A 24 -5.89 -19.64 11.30
N GLY A 25 -6.30 -20.80 10.79
CA GLY A 25 -6.06 -22.09 11.45
C GLY A 25 -4.56 -22.43 11.50
N ASP A 26 -3.81 -22.03 10.49
CA ASP A 26 -2.37 -22.25 10.39
C ASP A 26 -1.60 -21.43 11.44
N ARG A 27 -0.76 -22.12 12.22
CA ARG A 27 0.05 -21.51 13.29
C ARG A 27 1.08 -20.52 12.74
N ASP A 28 1.76 -20.86 11.65
CA ASP A 28 2.83 -20.04 11.09
C ASP A 28 2.25 -18.75 10.50
N VAL A 29 1.08 -18.83 9.89
CA VAL A 29 0.36 -17.64 9.40
C VAL A 29 -0.05 -16.74 10.57
N ARG A 30 -0.53 -17.28 11.69
CA ARG A 30 -0.84 -16.47 12.89
C ARG A 30 0.39 -15.75 13.44
N TYR A 31 1.51 -16.47 13.57
CA TYR A 31 2.78 -15.86 14.02
C TYR A 31 3.30 -14.82 13.02
N TYR A 32 3.13 -15.05 11.72
CA TYR A 32 3.47 -14.08 10.69
C TYR A 32 2.64 -12.80 10.82
N LEU A 33 1.32 -12.89 10.98
CA LEU A 33 0.43 -11.74 11.21
C LEU A 33 0.85 -10.94 12.45
N SER A 34 1.15 -11.63 13.55
CA SER A 34 1.63 -11.00 14.78
C SER A 34 2.95 -10.27 14.58
N ARG A 35 3.92 -10.90 13.92
CA ARG A 35 5.24 -10.32 13.62
C ARG A 35 5.17 -9.12 12.69
N MET A 36 4.20 -9.11 11.79
CA MET A 36 3.94 -7.98 10.90
C MET A 36 3.11 -6.86 11.55
N GLY A 37 2.86 -6.92 12.86
CA GLY A 37 2.20 -5.85 13.61
C GLY A 37 0.67 -5.83 13.48
N MET A 38 0.04 -6.84 12.84
CA MET A 38 -1.42 -6.86 12.68
C MET A 38 -2.16 -6.92 14.02
N GLY A 39 -1.59 -7.56 15.04
CA GLY A 39 -2.14 -7.56 16.39
C GLY A 39 -2.33 -6.14 16.94
N LYS A 40 -1.32 -5.28 16.78
CA LYS A 40 -1.38 -3.86 17.21
C LYS A 40 -2.50 -3.08 16.51
N VAL A 41 -2.74 -3.37 15.21
CA VAL A 41 -3.83 -2.74 14.45
C VAL A 41 -5.20 -3.18 14.97
N LEU A 42 -5.36 -4.47 15.25
CA LEU A 42 -6.60 -5.04 15.78
C LEU A 42 -6.86 -4.58 17.22
N ASP A 43 -5.83 -4.53 18.07
CA ASP A 43 -5.92 -3.96 19.42
C ASP A 43 -6.36 -2.49 19.41
N ALA A 44 -5.74 -1.68 18.55
CA ALA A 44 -6.11 -0.27 18.38
C ALA A 44 -7.55 -0.09 17.86
N ALA A 45 -8.09 -1.08 17.18
CA ALA A 45 -9.49 -1.14 16.73
C ALA A 45 -10.42 -1.82 17.74
N GLU A 46 -9.91 -2.22 18.92
CA GLU A 46 -10.66 -2.93 19.96
C GLU A 46 -11.25 -4.26 19.47
N VAL A 47 -10.57 -4.92 18.51
CA VAL A 47 -10.99 -6.19 17.93
C VAL A 47 -10.27 -7.34 18.61
N ASN A 48 -11.03 -8.24 19.23
CA ASN A 48 -10.46 -9.49 19.75
C ASN A 48 -9.98 -10.37 18.60
N HIS A 49 -8.69 -10.72 18.58
CA HIS A 49 -8.09 -11.37 17.43
C HIS A 49 -7.45 -12.73 17.69
N GLY A 50 -7.14 -13.09 18.93
CA GLY A 50 -6.53 -14.39 19.27
C GLY A 50 -5.19 -14.66 18.56
N LEU A 51 -4.50 -13.62 18.09
CA LEU A 51 -3.15 -13.75 17.54
C LEU A 51 -2.13 -13.89 18.69
N PRO A 52 -1.07 -14.70 18.54
CA PRO A 52 -0.06 -14.87 19.58
C PRO A 52 0.70 -13.58 19.85
N SER A 53 1.08 -13.34 21.11
CA SER A 53 2.03 -12.29 21.47
C SER A 53 3.40 -12.65 20.91
N VAL A 54 4.10 -11.70 20.32
CA VAL A 54 5.50 -11.82 19.89
C VAL A 54 6.37 -10.86 20.68
N ASN A 55 7.48 -11.36 21.21
CA ASN A 55 8.48 -10.48 21.83
C ASN A 55 9.05 -9.52 20.78
N ALA A 56 9.30 -8.27 21.18
CA ALA A 56 9.88 -7.24 20.32
C ALA A 56 11.18 -7.71 19.64
N ASN A 57 11.99 -8.52 20.32
CA ASN A 57 13.23 -9.09 19.78
C ASN A 57 13.01 -10.16 18.70
N MET A 58 11.81 -10.73 18.60
CA MET A 58 11.43 -11.68 17.53
C MET A 58 10.72 -10.97 16.38
N ALA A 59 10.22 -9.75 16.57
CA ALA A 59 9.65 -8.92 15.53
C ALA A 59 10.70 -8.47 14.51
N LEU A 60 11.93 -8.25 14.97
CA LEU A 60 13.10 -7.90 14.16
C LEU A 60 13.72 -9.12 13.46
N THR A 61 12.92 -10.02 12.90
CA THR A 61 13.51 -10.98 11.97
C THR A 61 14.04 -10.19 10.76
N GLN A 62 15.26 -10.49 10.35
CA GLN A 62 16.08 -9.85 9.29
C GLN A 62 15.39 -9.63 7.93
N ARG A 63 14.08 -9.81 7.82
CA ARG A 63 13.30 -9.79 6.59
C ARG A 63 12.10 -8.83 6.61
N ALA A 64 11.66 -8.35 7.77
CA ALA A 64 10.65 -7.31 7.84
C ALA A 64 11.34 -5.96 7.71
N LEU A 65 11.01 -5.18 6.68
CA LEU A 65 11.50 -3.82 6.49
C LEU A 65 10.66 -2.83 7.31
N VAL A 66 9.35 -2.93 7.15
CA VAL A 66 8.36 -2.14 7.88
C VAL A 66 7.23 -3.08 8.28
N GLU A 67 6.96 -3.21 9.59
CA GLU A 67 5.71 -3.77 10.07
C GLU A 67 4.54 -2.93 9.55
N VAL A 68 3.33 -3.44 9.62
CA VAL A 68 2.15 -2.62 9.30
C VAL A 68 2.14 -1.39 10.18
N ALA A 69 2.34 -0.23 9.58
CA ALA A 69 2.42 1.06 10.25
C ALA A 69 1.37 2.01 9.67
N ALA A 70 0.67 2.71 10.56
CA ALA A 70 -0.21 3.81 10.18
C ALA A 70 0.62 5.08 9.94
N PHE A 71 0.14 5.93 9.04
CA PHE A 71 0.67 7.27 8.81
C PHE A 71 -0.47 8.25 8.52
N SER A 72 -0.29 9.50 8.90
CA SER A 72 -1.31 10.56 8.77
C SER A 72 -0.75 11.86 8.18
N SER A 73 0.56 11.93 7.99
CA SER A 73 1.26 13.11 7.47
C SER A 73 2.39 12.71 6.52
N GLU A 74 2.88 13.67 5.76
CA GLU A 74 4.07 13.49 4.92
C GLU A 74 5.32 13.17 5.75
N ASP A 75 5.45 13.75 6.94
CA ASP A 75 6.56 13.47 7.86
C ASP A 75 6.53 12.01 8.34
N ASP A 76 5.34 11.45 8.64
CA ASP A 76 5.20 10.04 8.98
C ASP A 76 5.64 9.15 7.82
N VAL A 77 5.22 9.49 6.58
CA VAL A 77 5.61 8.77 5.37
C VAL A 77 7.13 8.82 5.18
N ALA A 78 7.75 10.01 5.31
CA ALA A 78 9.19 10.17 5.20
C ALA A 78 9.95 9.35 6.24
N ALA A 79 9.46 9.30 7.48
CA ALA A 79 10.04 8.48 8.55
C ALA A 79 9.96 6.99 8.21
N LEU A 80 8.83 6.48 7.74
CA LEU A 80 8.67 5.08 7.33
C LEU A 80 9.56 4.72 6.13
N VAL A 81 9.65 5.60 5.14
CA VAL A 81 10.52 5.41 3.98
C VAL A 81 11.99 5.39 4.38
N SER A 82 12.40 6.20 5.35
CA SER A 82 13.77 6.19 5.85
C SER A 82 14.17 4.81 6.39
N ILE A 83 13.27 4.11 7.08
CA ILE A 83 13.51 2.75 7.61
C ILE A 83 13.82 1.78 6.45
N VAL A 84 13.07 1.86 5.35
CA VAL A 84 13.31 1.04 4.15
C VAL A 84 14.67 1.35 3.53
N SER A 85 15.09 2.62 3.57
CA SER A 85 16.32 3.09 2.97
C SER A 85 17.59 2.60 3.68
N TYR A 86 17.50 2.21 4.95
CA TYR A 86 18.65 1.65 5.70
C TYR A 86 18.91 0.16 5.39
N GLN A 87 18.09 -0.49 4.61
CA GLN A 87 18.26 -1.90 4.30
C GLN A 87 19.28 -2.11 3.17
N SER A 88 19.99 -3.25 3.21
CA SER A 88 21.02 -3.62 2.23
C SER A 88 20.41 -3.99 0.87
N VAL A 89 19.89 -3.01 0.16
CA VAL A 89 19.36 -3.14 -1.20
C VAL A 89 20.26 -2.31 -2.14
N ALA A 90 20.41 -2.72 -3.39
CA ALA A 90 21.22 -1.99 -4.37
C ALA A 90 20.81 -0.50 -4.42
N PRO A 91 21.75 0.46 -4.44
CA PRO A 91 21.43 1.90 -4.33
C PRO A 91 20.41 2.43 -5.36
N GLY A 92 20.40 1.85 -6.56
CA GLY A 92 19.41 2.21 -7.61
C GLY A 92 17.99 1.79 -7.22
N LEU A 93 17.84 0.55 -6.76
CA LEU A 93 16.58 0.01 -6.29
C LEU A 93 16.09 0.73 -5.04
N GLN A 94 16.99 1.05 -4.10
CA GLN A 94 16.67 1.82 -2.89
C GLN A 94 16.04 3.17 -3.23
N ARG A 95 16.64 3.95 -4.15
CA ARG A 95 16.09 5.24 -4.59
C ARG A 95 14.71 5.09 -5.24
N ALA A 96 14.56 4.09 -6.12
CA ALA A 96 13.29 3.81 -6.79
C ALA A 96 12.17 3.47 -5.80
N VAL A 97 12.48 2.62 -4.82
CA VAL A 97 11.56 2.20 -3.75
C VAL A 97 11.18 3.38 -2.86
N SER A 98 12.17 4.15 -2.40
CA SER A 98 11.92 5.31 -1.53
C SER A 98 11.01 6.33 -2.22
N ARG A 99 11.28 6.61 -3.50
CA ARG A 99 10.45 7.51 -4.30
C ARG A 99 9.03 6.96 -4.45
N ALA A 100 8.89 5.68 -4.79
CA ALA A 100 7.59 5.03 -4.97
C ALA A 100 6.74 5.08 -3.69
N LEU A 101 7.35 4.82 -2.53
CA LEU A 101 6.68 4.85 -1.24
C LEU A 101 6.31 6.27 -0.81
N LEU A 102 7.21 7.26 -1.02
CA LEU A 102 6.91 8.66 -0.75
C LEU A 102 5.70 9.13 -1.56
N GLU A 103 5.72 8.90 -2.86
CA GLU A 103 4.65 9.31 -3.76
C GLU A 103 3.31 8.63 -3.43
N ALA A 104 3.31 7.31 -3.22
CA ALA A 104 2.09 6.60 -2.86
C ALA A 104 1.58 6.98 -1.46
N GLY A 105 2.50 7.19 -0.51
CA GLY A 105 2.16 7.55 0.86
C GLY A 105 1.61 8.97 0.95
N CYS A 106 2.24 9.96 0.32
CA CYS A 106 1.80 11.35 0.34
C CYS A 106 0.44 11.55 -0.34
N ASN A 107 0.07 10.71 -1.31
CA ASN A 107 -1.27 10.75 -1.90
C ASN A 107 -2.41 10.53 -0.87
N VAL A 108 -2.14 9.88 0.26
CA VAL A 108 -3.17 9.61 1.27
C VAL A 108 -3.56 10.89 2.04
N PRO A 109 -2.65 11.60 2.73
CA PRO A 109 -3.00 12.84 3.42
C PRO A 109 -3.49 13.94 2.46
N GLU A 110 -3.01 13.94 1.20
CA GLU A 110 -3.41 14.95 0.22
C GLU A 110 -4.78 14.68 -0.40
N HIS A 111 -5.12 13.42 -0.69
CA HIS A 111 -6.24 13.10 -1.58
C HIS A 111 -7.26 12.11 -1.04
N ALA A 112 -6.90 11.23 -0.10
CA ALA A 112 -7.79 10.14 0.28
C ALA A 112 -8.99 10.55 1.14
N ARG A 113 -8.97 11.74 1.76
CA ARG A 113 -10.01 12.26 2.66
C ARG A 113 -10.28 11.33 3.85
N VAL A 114 -9.25 10.64 4.33
CA VAL A 114 -9.28 9.81 5.54
C VAL A 114 -8.16 10.23 6.48
N PRO A 115 -8.32 9.99 7.80
CA PRO A 115 -7.34 10.47 8.79
C PRO A 115 -5.98 9.79 8.68
N ARG A 116 -5.91 8.59 8.05
CA ARG A 116 -4.66 7.84 7.95
C ARG A 116 -4.66 6.81 6.83
N GLY A 117 -3.46 6.50 6.36
CA GLY A 117 -3.15 5.34 5.54
C GLY A 117 -2.29 4.33 6.30
N PHE A 118 -1.99 3.22 5.62
CA PHE A 118 -1.17 2.14 6.15
C PHE A 118 -0.11 1.73 5.14
N MET A 119 1.08 1.43 5.65
CA MET A 119 2.21 0.94 4.87
C MET A 119 2.75 -0.34 5.49
N ALA A 120 3.22 -1.26 4.64
CA ALA A 120 3.93 -2.46 5.06
C ALA A 120 4.99 -2.82 4.03
N GLY A 121 6.13 -3.36 4.49
CA GLY A 121 7.22 -3.77 3.61
C GLY A 121 7.98 -4.96 4.17
N GLN A 122 8.42 -5.87 3.29
CA GLN A 122 9.21 -7.03 3.67
C GLN A 122 10.05 -7.56 2.52
N VAL A 123 11.10 -8.29 2.85
CA VAL A 123 11.88 -9.08 1.91
C VAL A 123 11.56 -10.56 2.10
N ILE A 124 11.06 -11.21 1.07
CA ILE A 124 10.78 -12.65 1.04
C ILE A 124 11.29 -13.22 -0.28
N ASN A 125 12.04 -14.33 -0.22
CA ASN A 125 12.51 -15.07 -1.39
C ASN A 125 13.21 -14.16 -2.42
N ASN A 126 14.13 -13.34 -1.94
CA ASN A 126 14.86 -12.37 -2.77
C ASN A 126 13.99 -11.35 -3.51
N GLN A 127 12.79 -11.09 -2.98
CA GLN A 127 11.86 -10.09 -3.47
C GLN A 127 11.53 -9.10 -2.37
N LEU A 128 11.64 -7.83 -2.68
CA LEU A 128 11.08 -6.74 -1.89
C LEU A 128 9.59 -6.62 -2.22
N ARG A 129 8.75 -6.71 -1.20
CA ARG A 129 7.29 -6.55 -1.30
C ARG A 129 6.87 -5.36 -0.47
N LEU A 130 6.17 -4.43 -1.08
CA LEU A 130 5.71 -3.19 -0.49
C LEU A 130 4.22 -3.04 -0.73
N SER A 131 3.51 -2.50 0.25
CA SER A 131 2.08 -2.19 0.13
C SER A 131 1.80 -0.87 0.82
N VAL A 132 1.05 -0.01 0.14
CA VAL A 132 0.46 1.21 0.69
C VAL A 132 -1.04 1.12 0.47
N ALA A 133 -1.84 1.42 1.49
CA ALA A 133 -3.29 1.37 1.38
C ALA A 133 -3.98 2.43 2.24
N ASP A 134 -5.08 2.95 1.74
CA ASP A 134 -6.05 3.76 2.45
C ASP A 134 -7.47 3.22 2.22
N ALA A 135 -8.42 3.66 3.01
CA ALA A 135 -9.84 3.36 2.84
C ALA A 135 -10.65 4.64 2.53
N GLY A 136 -10.06 5.53 1.76
CA GLY A 136 -10.62 6.84 1.42
C GLY A 136 -11.55 6.81 0.21
N VAL A 137 -11.60 7.95 -0.50
CA VAL A 137 -12.54 8.17 -1.61
C VAL A 137 -12.16 7.46 -2.91
N GLY A 138 -10.94 6.92 -3.00
CA GLY A 138 -10.43 6.23 -4.19
C GLY A 138 -10.03 7.15 -5.34
N VAL A 139 -9.36 6.57 -6.34
CA VAL A 139 -8.68 7.33 -7.42
C VAL A 139 -9.68 8.07 -8.33
N LEU A 140 -10.86 7.51 -8.60
CA LEU A 140 -11.84 8.17 -9.47
C LEU A 140 -12.28 9.51 -8.88
N SER A 141 -12.55 9.56 -7.56
CA SER A 141 -12.98 10.79 -6.88
C SER A 141 -11.86 11.83 -6.79
N THR A 142 -10.60 11.41 -6.74
CA THR A 142 -9.45 12.34 -6.73
C THR A 142 -9.16 12.94 -8.09
N LEU A 143 -9.56 12.26 -9.17
CA LEU A 143 -9.45 12.72 -10.55
C LEU A 143 -10.78 13.29 -11.09
N GLU A 144 -11.70 13.67 -10.19
CA GLU A 144 -12.94 14.34 -10.59
C GLU A 144 -12.60 15.66 -11.29
N GLY A 145 -13.13 15.83 -12.52
CA GLY A 145 -12.77 16.97 -13.37
C GLY A 145 -11.64 16.73 -14.38
N SER A 146 -10.89 15.62 -14.28
CA SER A 146 -9.82 15.27 -15.23
C SER A 146 -10.32 14.55 -16.50
N GLY A 147 -11.64 14.37 -16.65
CA GLY A 147 -12.24 13.65 -17.76
C GLY A 147 -12.32 12.13 -17.56
N ALA A 148 -11.91 11.60 -16.41
CA ALA A 148 -12.10 10.17 -16.10
C ALA A 148 -13.60 9.88 -15.88
N THR A 149 -14.15 8.92 -16.60
CA THR A 149 -15.57 8.53 -16.53
C THR A 149 -15.79 7.17 -15.85
N SER A 150 -14.71 6.48 -15.51
CA SER A 150 -14.75 5.18 -14.82
C SER A 150 -13.51 4.96 -13.96
N GLU A 151 -13.64 4.12 -12.92
CA GLU A 151 -12.50 3.73 -12.05
C GLU A 151 -11.32 3.18 -12.87
N LYS A 152 -11.60 2.31 -13.85
CA LYS A 152 -10.56 1.76 -14.71
C LYS A 152 -9.82 2.85 -15.49
N GLN A 153 -10.54 3.81 -16.04
CA GLN A 153 -9.92 4.93 -16.74
C GLN A 153 -9.10 5.80 -15.79
N ALA A 154 -9.63 6.12 -14.61
CA ALA A 154 -8.94 6.89 -13.60
C ALA A 154 -7.63 6.22 -13.17
N LEU A 155 -7.63 4.90 -12.92
CA LEU A 155 -6.42 4.14 -12.59
C LEU A 155 -5.38 4.18 -13.71
N LEU A 156 -5.79 4.03 -14.98
CA LEU A 156 -4.88 4.11 -16.11
C LEU A 156 -4.29 5.52 -16.27
N MET A 157 -5.10 6.56 -16.10
CA MET A 157 -4.63 7.95 -16.11
C MET A 157 -3.62 8.20 -15.00
N ALA A 158 -3.89 7.75 -13.79
CA ALA A 158 -2.99 7.90 -12.65
C ALA A 158 -1.62 7.22 -12.90
N VAL A 159 -1.61 5.99 -13.42
CA VAL A 159 -0.36 5.25 -13.70
C VAL A 159 0.41 5.84 -14.90
N ASN A 160 -0.28 6.42 -15.89
CA ASN A 160 0.35 7.06 -17.04
C ASN A 160 0.82 8.50 -16.74
N GLY A 161 0.42 9.08 -15.62
CA GLY A 161 0.76 10.47 -15.24
C GLY A 161 0.03 11.51 -16.10
N THR A 162 -1.16 11.20 -16.58
CA THR A 162 -2.03 12.11 -17.35
C THR A 162 -2.95 12.90 -16.40
N SER A 163 -2.43 13.50 -15.34
CA SER A 163 -3.20 14.46 -14.57
C SER A 163 -3.07 15.83 -15.23
N GLU A 164 -4.18 16.46 -15.57
CA GLU A 164 -4.25 17.85 -16.03
C GLU A 164 -4.01 18.88 -14.89
N PHE A 165 -3.49 18.44 -13.75
CA PHE A 165 -3.11 19.36 -12.70
C PHE A 165 -1.90 20.18 -13.17
N ALA A 166 -2.08 21.50 -13.23
CA ALA A 166 -1.15 22.48 -13.81
C ALA A 166 0.22 22.57 -13.10
N ASP A 167 0.44 21.84 -12.02
CA ASP A 167 1.74 21.72 -11.36
C ASP A 167 2.54 20.58 -11.99
N ALA A 168 3.61 20.96 -12.71
CA ALA A 168 4.49 20.02 -13.42
C ALA A 168 5.15 18.96 -12.53
N ASP A 169 5.12 19.13 -11.21
CA ASP A 169 5.65 18.18 -10.22
C ASP A 169 4.58 17.27 -9.59
N ARG A 170 3.31 17.61 -9.67
CA ARG A 170 2.19 16.80 -9.18
C ARG A 170 1.68 15.86 -10.28
N GLY A 171 1.35 14.63 -9.92
CA GLY A 171 0.81 13.64 -10.86
C GLY A 171 1.84 12.71 -11.51
N ARG A 172 3.12 12.79 -11.11
CA ARG A 172 4.17 11.88 -11.60
C ARG A 172 4.39 10.65 -10.73
N GLY A 173 3.79 10.60 -9.53
CA GLY A 173 4.08 9.60 -8.53
C GLY A 173 3.84 8.18 -8.97
N LEU A 174 2.63 7.85 -9.36
CA LEU A 174 2.28 6.50 -9.80
C LEU A 174 2.96 6.12 -11.13
N LYS A 175 3.22 7.08 -12.01
CA LYS A 175 4.03 6.88 -13.21
C LYS A 175 5.46 6.48 -12.85
N SER A 176 6.08 7.14 -11.88
CA SER A 176 7.45 6.81 -11.43
C SER A 176 7.53 5.40 -10.82
N ILE A 177 6.44 4.93 -10.20
CA ILE A 177 6.32 3.56 -9.70
C ILE A 177 6.32 2.56 -10.86
N HIS A 178 5.54 2.79 -11.91
CA HIS A 178 5.54 1.94 -13.10
C HIS A 178 6.90 1.93 -13.82
N GLU A 179 7.55 3.08 -13.93
CA GLU A 179 8.92 3.18 -14.46
C GLU A 179 9.92 2.39 -13.61
N SER A 180 9.82 2.47 -12.28
CA SER A 180 10.66 1.70 -11.36
C SER A 180 10.43 0.19 -11.50
N ILE A 181 9.17 -0.24 -11.61
CA ILE A 181 8.80 -1.65 -11.86
C ILE A 181 9.42 -2.12 -13.18
N SER A 182 9.32 -1.31 -14.24
CA SER A 182 9.85 -1.65 -15.55
C SER A 182 11.38 -1.75 -15.56
N THR A 183 12.05 -0.80 -14.91
CA THR A 183 13.53 -0.74 -14.85
C THR A 183 14.12 -1.91 -14.05
N HIS A 184 13.44 -2.36 -12.99
CA HIS A 184 13.95 -3.40 -12.08
C HIS A 184 13.32 -4.76 -12.28
N GLY A 185 12.57 -4.99 -13.37
CA GLY A 185 11.95 -6.28 -13.66
C GLY A 185 10.89 -6.71 -12.66
N GLY A 186 10.22 -5.76 -12.01
CA GLY A 186 9.23 -5.99 -10.97
C GLY A 186 7.82 -6.20 -11.50
N ARG A 187 6.88 -6.18 -10.58
CA ARG A 187 5.43 -6.17 -10.86
C ARG A 187 4.70 -5.38 -9.78
N GLY A 188 3.55 -4.83 -10.14
CA GLY A 188 2.70 -4.11 -9.20
C GLY A 188 1.22 -4.24 -9.54
N ALA A 189 0.39 -3.81 -8.61
CA ALA A 189 -1.04 -3.67 -8.79
C ALA A 189 -1.52 -2.39 -8.09
N LEU A 190 -2.34 -1.62 -8.78
CA LEU A 190 -3.09 -0.49 -8.23
C LEU A 190 -4.57 -0.85 -8.27
N ILE A 191 -5.24 -0.78 -7.12
CA ILE A 191 -6.63 -1.18 -6.93
C ILE A 191 -7.38 0.00 -6.35
N SER A 192 -8.54 0.34 -6.93
CA SER A 192 -9.50 1.29 -6.36
C SER A 192 -10.89 0.97 -6.87
N GLY A 193 -11.88 1.01 -5.98
CA GLY A 193 -13.23 0.60 -6.31
C GLY A 193 -13.30 -0.87 -6.73
N GLN A 194 -13.91 -1.13 -7.87
CA GLN A 194 -13.98 -2.46 -8.51
C GLN A 194 -12.88 -2.70 -9.54
N SER A 195 -12.00 -1.74 -9.75
CA SER A 195 -11.03 -1.76 -10.83
C SER A 195 -9.61 -2.02 -10.34
N VAL A 196 -8.84 -2.69 -11.19
CA VAL A 196 -7.44 -3.04 -10.95
C VAL A 196 -6.62 -2.71 -12.19
N VAL A 197 -5.46 -2.11 -11.99
CA VAL A 197 -4.40 -2.02 -12.99
C VAL A 197 -3.20 -2.83 -12.50
N THR A 198 -2.78 -3.83 -13.26
CA THR A 198 -1.52 -4.53 -13.02
C THR A 198 -0.41 -3.94 -13.87
N MET A 199 0.75 -3.83 -13.27
CA MET A 199 1.97 -3.27 -13.85
C MET A 199 3.03 -4.37 -13.93
N SER A 200 3.67 -4.49 -15.08
CA SER A 200 4.84 -5.33 -15.29
C SER A 200 5.77 -4.63 -16.29
N PRO A 201 7.02 -5.06 -16.50
CA PRO A 201 7.90 -4.47 -17.47
C PRO A 201 7.21 -4.36 -18.84
N ASN A 202 7.11 -3.14 -19.37
CA ASN A 202 6.52 -2.84 -20.69
C ASN A 202 5.04 -3.20 -20.86
N ARG A 203 4.29 -3.49 -19.78
CA ARG A 203 2.86 -3.83 -19.90
C ARG A 203 2.04 -3.30 -18.73
N LEU A 204 0.94 -2.63 -19.08
CA LEU A 204 -0.18 -2.32 -18.20
C LEU A 204 -1.39 -3.14 -18.64
N PHE A 205 -2.10 -3.72 -17.69
CA PHE A 205 -3.36 -4.40 -17.95
C PHE A 205 -4.39 -3.98 -16.92
N ALA A 206 -5.54 -3.49 -17.39
CA ALA A 206 -6.60 -2.97 -16.55
C ALA A 206 -7.90 -3.74 -16.75
N TRP A 207 -8.58 -4.09 -15.65
CA TRP A 207 -9.90 -4.71 -15.68
C TRP A 207 -10.77 -4.20 -14.54
N THR A 208 -12.06 -4.45 -14.64
CA THR A 208 -13.05 -4.18 -13.61
C THR A 208 -13.64 -5.51 -13.14
N GLY A 209 -13.65 -5.75 -11.84
CA GLY A 209 -14.27 -6.93 -11.23
C GLY A 209 -15.78 -6.76 -11.09
N ASN A 210 -16.49 -7.87 -10.94
CA ASN A 210 -17.96 -7.87 -10.90
C ASN A 210 -18.55 -8.04 -9.50
N SER A 211 -17.77 -8.27 -8.45
CA SER A 211 -18.30 -8.79 -7.19
C SER A 211 -17.90 -8.05 -5.93
N SER A 212 -16.83 -7.30 -5.91
CA SER A 212 -16.36 -6.60 -4.71
C SER A 212 -15.73 -5.26 -5.04
N SER A 213 -16.03 -4.26 -4.22
CA SER A 213 -15.43 -2.93 -4.30
C SER A 213 -14.59 -2.67 -3.05
N TYR A 214 -13.40 -2.12 -3.22
CA TYR A 214 -12.56 -1.64 -2.13
C TYR A 214 -12.70 -0.12 -2.03
N ALA A 215 -13.22 0.36 -0.92
CA ALA A 215 -13.23 1.79 -0.65
C ALA A 215 -11.79 2.27 -0.40
N GLY A 216 -11.33 3.25 -1.19
CA GLY A 216 -9.97 3.78 -1.12
C GLY A 216 -9.06 3.24 -2.21
N THR A 217 -7.76 3.20 -1.90
CA THR A 217 -6.71 2.80 -2.85
C THR A 217 -5.76 1.80 -2.21
N ILE A 218 -5.33 0.81 -2.99
CA ILE A 218 -4.26 -0.12 -2.63
C ILE A 218 -3.20 -0.08 -3.72
N LEU A 219 -1.96 0.13 -3.32
CA LEU A 219 -0.78 -0.10 -4.16
C LEU A 219 0.01 -1.25 -3.57
N ASP A 220 0.20 -2.32 -4.35
CA ASP A 220 1.10 -3.42 -4.04
C ASP A 220 2.22 -3.48 -5.09
N VAL A 221 3.47 -3.59 -4.64
CA VAL A 221 4.67 -3.63 -5.50
C VAL A 221 5.56 -4.78 -5.07
N VAL A 222 6.10 -5.50 -6.04
CA VAL A 222 7.08 -6.58 -5.84
C VAL A 222 8.26 -6.33 -6.78
N LEU A 223 9.46 -6.19 -6.20
CA LEU A 223 10.70 -5.94 -6.93
C LEU A 223 11.73 -7.02 -6.59
N PRO A 224 12.45 -7.59 -7.57
CA PRO A 224 13.61 -8.42 -7.27
C PRO A 224 14.72 -7.58 -6.63
N ILE A 225 15.48 -8.15 -5.69
CA ILE A 225 16.58 -7.47 -5.00
C ILE A 225 17.97 -7.99 -5.40
N SER A 226 18.03 -8.84 -6.39
CA SER A 226 19.27 -9.34 -7.03
C SER A 226 19.54 -8.60 -8.30
#